data_886a8e7a9d511341e79d823543a89bf5
#
_entry.id   886a8e7a9d511341e79d823543a89bf5
#
_cell.length_a   1.000
_cell.length_b   1.000
_cell.length_c   1.000
_cell.angle_alpha   90.00
_cell.angle_beta   90.00
_cell.angle_gamma   90.00
#
_symmetry.space_group_name_H-M   'P 1'
#
loop_
_entity.id
_entity.type
_entity.pdbx_description
1 polymer ?
#
loop_
_entity_poly.entity_id
_entity_poly.type
_entity_poly.pdbx_seq_one_letter_code
_entity_poly.pdbx_strand_id
1 'polypeptide(L)'
;MIEKGGSEWEDIYVDAFSGDIKSEPRPHDEGFFGVLVHIHEGLLMERAGQVIVGFTGVFAIFIAVSGFLLYRNFWRNLLRLRFSRLTTFASDAHKAIGVFCAPILIAVSVSGAWWDLRFLFTPPPQNLAPQKIDDNLSIDALVKKAQENFPGFNLHYIGLFPHGDAAITLFGYKADQNFLHNEYSSRIVFDGSGNLKQIKDISEADFTERLLSSFRKAHFGNYNEATKFLWFLAGLAPLFLGISGFYLWMKRSNFKRRKA
;
A
#
# COMPACT_ATOMS: atom_id res chain seq x y z
N MET A 1 -16.88 7.92 -6.31
CA MET A 1 -16.79 6.49 -6.69
C MET A 1 -18.16 5.87 -6.50
N ILE A 2 -18.73 5.27 -7.52
CA ILE A 2 -20.10 4.70 -7.53
C ILE A 2 -19.96 3.20 -7.74
N GLU A 3 -20.59 2.39 -6.88
CA GLU A 3 -20.64 0.95 -7.06
C GLU A 3 -21.80 0.61 -8.01
N LYS A 4 -21.49 0.06 -9.17
CA LYS A 4 -22.46 -0.55 -10.07
C LYS A 4 -22.64 -2.01 -9.65
N GLY A 5 -23.81 -2.48 -9.34
CA GLY A 5 -24.23 -3.84 -8.92
C GLY A 5 -23.44 -5.07 -9.34
N GLY A 6 -22.17 -4.97 -9.34
CA GLY A 6 -21.03 -5.88 -9.53
C GLY A 6 -19.80 -5.11 -9.08
N SER A 7 -18.73 -5.72 -8.76
CA SER A 7 -17.52 -5.19 -8.12
C SER A 7 -16.75 -4.07 -8.85
N GLU A 8 -17.34 -3.35 -9.77
CA GLU A 8 -16.67 -2.30 -10.54
C GLU A 8 -16.93 -0.92 -9.93
N TRP A 9 -15.88 -0.29 -9.44
CA TRP A 9 -15.89 1.07 -8.96
C TRP A 9 -15.73 2.05 -10.11
N GLU A 10 -16.55 3.10 -10.12
CA GLU A 10 -16.44 4.20 -11.10
C GLU A 10 -16.02 5.48 -10.39
N ASP A 11 -15.10 6.23 -11.00
CA ASP A 11 -14.69 7.54 -10.53
C ASP A 11 -15.45 8.63 -11.27
N ILE A 12 -15.91 9.62 -10.51
CA ILE A 12 -16.47 10.87 -11.02
C ILE A 12 -15.67 12.02 -10.43
N TYR A 13 -15.22 12.93 -11.26
CA TYR A 13 -14.54 14.14 -10.83
C TYR A 13 -15.52 15.27 -10.67
N VAL A 14 -15.48 15.93 -9.51
CA VAL A 14 -16.36 17.04 -9.16
C VAL A 14 -15.51 18.27 -8.85
N ASP A 15 -15.93 19.43 -9.32
CA ASP A 15 -15.30 20.71 -8.95
C ASP A 15 -15.55 21.01 -7.47
N ALA A 16 -14.48 21.22 -6.72
CA ALA A 16 -14.56 21.39 -5.27
C ALA A 16 -15.25 22.71 -4.83
N PHE A 17 -15.36 23.69 -5.74
CA PHE A 17 -15.94 25.01 -5.42
C PHE A 17 -17.37 25.14 -5.91
N SER A 18 -17.68 24.66 -7.12
CA SER A 18 -19.02 24.79 -7.71
C SER A 18 -19.89 23.56 -7.51
N GLY A 19 -19.32 22.39 -7.21
CA GLY A 19 -20.01 21.10 -7.17
C GLY A 19 -20.34 20.52 -8.56
N ASP A 20 -19.87 21.16 -9.64
CA ASP A 20 -20.16 20.68 -10.99
C ASP A 20 -19.42 19.37 -11.30
N ILE A 21 -20.10 18.45 -11.95
CA ILE A 21 -19.51 17.22 -12.45
C ILE A 21 -18.61 17.55 -13.63
N LYS A 22 -17.31 17.22 -13.52
CA LYS A 22 -16.27 17.49 -14.52
C LYS A 22 -15.96 16.32 -15.44
N SER A 23 -16.40 15.12 -15.10
CA SER A 23 -16.17 13.92 -15.90
C SER A 23 -17.40 13.02 -15.94
N GLU A 24 -17.54 12.25 -16.99
CA GLU A 24 -18.42 11.09 -16.97
C GLU A 24 -17.84 10.01 -16.06
N PRO A 25 -18.71 9.12 -15.50
CA PRO A 25 -18.24 7.97 -14.72
C PRO A 25 -17.27 7.12 -15.56
N ARG A 26 -16.13 6.76 -14.96
CA ARG A 26 -15.12 5.91 -15.61
C ARG A 26 -14.68 4.83 -14.62
N PRO A 27 -14.39 3.61 -15.10
CA PRO A 27 -13.78 2.60 -14.25
C PRO A 27 -12.54 3.16 -13.56
N HIS A 28 -12.41 2.92 -12.24
CA HIS A 28 -11.30 3.42 -11.43
C HIS A 28 -9.92 3.00 -11.96
N ASP A 29 -9.87 1.86 -12.62
CA ASP A 29 -8.67 1.16 -13.09
C ASP A 29 -8.56 1.11 -14.62
N GLU A 30 -9.19 2.06 -15.31
CA GLU A 30 -9.13 2.17 -16.76
C GLU A 30 -7.74 2.63 -17.24
N GLY A 31 -7.31 2.08 -18.37
CA GLY A 31 -6.12 2.51 -19.10
C GLY A 31 -4.84 1.79 -18.70
N PHE A 32 -3.70 2.29 -19.23
CA PHE A 32 -2.40 1.65 -19.08
C PHE A 32 -1.96 1.48 -17.62
N PHE A 33 -2.15 2.50 -16.80
CA PHE A 33 -1.78 2.45 -15.38
C PHE A 33 -2.69 1.51 -14.58
N GLY A 34 -3.98 1.44 -14.90
CA GLY A 34 -4.89 0.46 -14.31
C GLY A 34 -4.44 -0.97 -14.57
N VAL A 35 -4.07 -1.29 -15.82
CA VAL A 35 -3.52 -2.62 -16.15
C VAL A 35 -2.25 -2.92 -15.36
N LEU A 36 -1.35 -1.94 -15.18
CA LEU A 36 -0.15 -2.14 -14.35
C LEU A 36 -0.48 -2.40 -12.88
N VAL A 37 -1.47 -1.71 -12.33
CA VAL A 37 -1.96 -1.96 -10.96
C VAL A 37 -2.53 -3.36 -10.85
N HIS A 38 -3.39 -3.79 -11.76
CA HIS A 38 -3.95 -5.15 -11.77
C HIS A 38 -2.90 -6.26 -11.90
N ILE A 39 -1.86 -6.02 -12.72
CA ILE A 39 -0.70 -6.95 -12.77
C ILE A 39 0.02 -6.98 -11.42
N HIS A 40 0.21 -5.81 -10.80
CA HIS A 40 0.92 -5.70 -9.54
C HIS A 40 0.15 -6.36 -8.38
N GLU A 41 -1.16 -6.15 -8.30
CA GLU A 41 -2.00 -6.63 -7.21
C GLU A 41 -2.44 -8.10 -7.38
N GLY A 42 -2.55 -8.58 -8.63
CA GLY A 42 -3.16 -9.89 -8.82
C GLY A 42 -2.84 -10.56 -10.15
N LEU A 43 -1.82 -10.14 -10.90
CA LEU A 43 -1.39 -10.75 -12.17
C LEU A 43 -2.54 -10.90 -13.19
N LEU A 44 -3.56 -10.06 -13.14
CA LEU A 44 -4.82 -10.18 -13.92
C LEU A 44 -5.60 -11.50 -13.63
N MET A 45 -5.37 -12.14 -12.49
CA MET A 45 -5.93 -13.46 -12.13
C MET A 45 -6.83 -13.37 -10.87
N GLU A 46 -7.37 -12.21 -10.57
CA GLU A 46 -8.25 -11.97 -9.41
C GLU A 46 -7.67 -12.56 -8.11
N ARG A 47 -8.46 -13.32 -7.38
CA ARG A 47 -8.08 -13.90 -6.08
C ARG A 47 -6.87 -14.83 -6.16
N ALA A 48 -6.76 -15.63 -7.21
CA ALA A 48 -5.64 -16.56 -7.39
C ALA A 48 -4.32 -15.77 -7.56
N GLY A 49 -4.37 -14.71 -8.34
CA GLY A 49 -3.22 -13.84 -8.53
C GLY A 49 -2.80 -13.11 -7.26
N GLN A 50 -3.74 -12.59 -6.46
CA GLN A 50 -3.47 -11.97 -5.16
C GLN A 50 -2.70 -12.94 -4.23
N VAL A 51 -3.12 -14.20 -4.17
CA VAL A 51 -2.40 -15.22 -3.38
C VAL A 51 -0.96 -15.39 -3.87
N ILE A 52 -0.76 -15.47 -5.19
CA ILE A 52 0.58 -15.61 -5.78
C ILE A 52 1.45 -14.39 -5.46
N VAL A 53 0.92 -13.18 -5.64
CA VAL A 53 1.64 -11.92 -5.36
C VAL A 53 1.97 -11.82 -3.88
N GLY A 54 1.01 -12.12 -2.99
CA GLY A 54 1.23 -12.11 -1.55
C GLY A 54 2.34 -13.06 -1.11
N PHE A 55 2.35 -14.32 -1.60
CA PHE A 55 3.45 -15.25 -1.34
C PHE A 55 4.77 -14.81 -1.98
N THR A 56 4.74 -14.17 -3.15
CA THR A 56 5.94 -13.57 -3.75
C THR A 56 6.53 -12.50 -2.83
N GLY A 57 5.69 -11.68 -2.20
CA GLY A 57 6.11 -10.74 -1.15
C GLY A 57 6.79 -11.43 0.03
N VAL A 58 6.22 -12.53 0.53
CA VAL A 58 6.85 -13.34 1.60
C VAL A 58 8.22 -13.86 1.17
N PHE A 59 8.35 -14.42 -0.04
CA PHE A 59 9.64 -14.88 -0.55
C PHE A 59 10.64 -13.74 -0.73
N ALA A 60 10.19 -12.56 -1.16
CA ALA A 60 11.04 -11.38 -1.29
C ALA A 60 11.64 -10.94 0.05
N ILE A 61 10.88 -11.03 1.16
CA ILE A 61 11.41 -10.80 2.51
C ILE A 61 12.55 -11.76 2.82
N PHE A 62 12.36 -13.07 2.60
CA PHE A 62 13.41 -14.08 2.85
C PHE A 62 14.65 -13.82 2.00
N ILE A 63 14.49 -13.47 0.72
CA ILE A 63 15.61 -13.15 -0.18
C ILE A 63 16.36 -11.91 0.31
N ALA A 64 15.65 -10.84 0.68
CA ALA A 64 16.28 -9.60 1.16
C ALA A 64 17.04 -9.83 2.48
N VAL A 65 16.43 -10.52 3.44
CA VAL A 65 17.06 -10.84 4.73
C VAL A 65 18.27 -11.76 4.53
N SER A 66 18.13 -12.83 3.74
CA SER A 66 19.25 -13.76 3.49
C SER A 66 20.40 -13.08 2.75
N GLY A 67 20.10 -12.22 1.77
CA GLY A 67 21.10 -11.43 1.06
C GLY A 67 21.89 -10.52 2.01
N PHE A 68 21.21 -9.87 2.93
CA PHE A 68 21.83 -9.04 3.96
C PHE A 68 22.71 -9.84 4.90
N LEU A 69 22.24 -10.99 5.38
CA LEU A 69 22.99 -11.88 6.30
C LEU A 69 24.21 -12.51 5.62
N LEU A 70 24.08 -12.92 4.34
CA LEU A 70 25.18 -13.53 3.60
C LEU A 70 26.30 -12.53 3.29
N TYR A 71 25.98 -11.24 3.16
CA TYR A 71 26.96 -10.20 2.87
C TYR A 71 27.52 -9.55 4.14
N ARG A 72 28.02 -10.36 5.08
CA ARG A 72 28.52 -9.94 6.40
C ARG A 72 29.60 -8.87 6.41
N ASN A 73 30.40 -8.79 5.35
CA ASN A 73 31.53 -7.84 5.22
C ASN A 73 31.21 -6.63 4.34
N PHE A 74 29.91 -6.31 4.15
CA PHE A 74 29.48 -5.26 3.24
C PHE A 74 30.02 -3.86 3.61
N TRP A 75 30.15 -3.55 4.89
CA TRP A 75 30.62 -2.25 5.37
C TRP A 75 31.99 -1.85 4.81
N ARG A 76 32.88 -2.81 4.56
CA ARG A 76 34.25 -2.54 4.07
C ARG A 76 34.30 -2.23 2.58
N ASN A 77 33.35 -2.74 1.80
CA ASN A 77 33.43 -2.71 0.34
C ASN A 77 32.10 -2.30 -0.33
N LEU A 78 31.12 -1.79 0.43
CA LEU A 78 29.78 -1.51 -0.06
C LEU A 78 29.77 -0.53 -1.23
N LEU A 79 30.57 0.54 -1.14
CA LEU A 79 30.67 1.57 -2.17
C LEU A 79 31.79 1.33 -3.19
N ARG A 80 32.47 0.17 -3.11
CA ARG A 80 33.56 -0.15 -4.04
C ARG A 80 33.01 -0.77 -5.31
N LEU A 81 32.80 0.04 -6.33
CA LEU A 81 32.40 -0.39 -7.67
C LEU A 81 33.64 -0.56 -8.54
N ARG A 82 33.93 -1.80 -8.95
CA ARG A 82 35.08 -2.13 -9.79
C ARG A 82 34.64 -2.28 -11.25
N PHE A 83 35.15 -1.41 -12.11
CA PHE A 83 34.80 -1.36 -13.53
C PHE A 83 35.71 -2.23 -14.43
N SER A 84 36.61 -3.01 -13.86
CA SER A 84 37.58 -3.79 -14.62
C SER A 84 36.96 -4.86 -15.54
N ARG A 85 35.87 -5.47 -15.14
CA ARG A 85 35.12 -6.47 -15.90
C ARG A 85 33.62 -6.34 -15.60
N LEU A 86 32.77 -6.56 -16.61
CA LEU A 86 31.31 -6.48 -16.45
C LEU A 86 30.80 -7.40 -15.32
N THR A 87 31.34 -8.62 -15.18
CA THR A 87 30.95 -9.54 -14.10
C THR A 87 31.30 -9.01 -12.72
N THR A 88 32.45 -8.32 -12.59
CA THR A 88 32.85 -7.72 -11.31
C THR A 88 31.97 -6.53 -10.98
N PHE A 89 31.75 -5.65 -11.96
CA PHE A 89 30.85 -4.52 -11.81
C PHE A 89 29.42 -4.96 -11.45
N ALA A 90 28.86 -5.91 -12.21
CA ALA A 90 27.52 -6.45 -11.94
C ALA A 90 27.41 -7.06 -10.53
N SER A 91 28.44 -7.76 -10.07
CA SER A 91 28.48 -8.32 -8.72
C SER A 91 28.54 -7.22 -7.64
N ASP A 92 29.35 -6.19 -7.85
CA ASP A 92 29.47 -5.09 -6.87
C ASP A 92 28.20 -4.25 -6.83
N ALA A 93 27.63 -3.91 -8.00
CA ALA A 93 26.37 -3.17 -8.11
C ALA A 93 25.18 -3.96 -7.54
N HIS A 94 25.06 -5.27 -7.83
CA HIS A 94 24.03 -6.13 -7.25
C HIS A 94 24.04 -6.10 -5.71
N LYS A 95 25.23 -6.18 -5.11
CA LYS A 95 25.38 -6.14 -3.66
C LYS A 95 25.03 -4.76 -3.09
N ALA A 96 25.55 -3.69 -3.70
CA ALA A 96 25.31 -2.33 -3.25
C ALA A 96 23.81 -2.00 -3.29
N ILE A 97 23.17 -2.20 -4.46
CA ILE A 97 21.73 -1.94 -4.63
C ILE A 97 20.91 -2.83 -3.70
N GLY A 98 21.25 -4.13 -3.60
CA GLY A 98 20.56 -5.05 -2.71
C GLY A 98 20.58 -4.60 -1.26
N VAL A 99 21.73 -4.16 -0.74
CA VAL A 99 21.86 -3.69 0.65
C VAL A 99 21.12 -2.36 0.87
N PHE A 100 21.28 -1.39 -0.03
CA PHE A 100 20.65 -0.08 0.14
C PHE A 100 19.11 -0.15 0.01
N CYS A 101 18.61 -0.99 -0.90
CA CYS A 101 17.17 -1.11 -1.11
C CYS A 101 16.50 -2.11 -0.17
N ALA A 102 17.25 -3.02 0.49
CA ALA A 102 16.67 -4.07 1.33
C ALA A 102 15.69 -3.56 2.40
N PRO A 103 15.97 -2.50 3.18
CA PRO A 103 15.02 -2.02 4.18
C PRO A 103 13.68 -1.59 3.57
N ILE A 104 13.73 -0.87 2.44
CA ILE A 104 12.52 -0.42 1.73
C ILE A 104 11.79 -1.62 1.13
N LEU A 105 12.50 -2.53 0.46
CA LEU A 105 11.92 -3.73 -0.13
C LEU A 105 11.26 -4.63 0.92
N ILE A 106 11.85 -4.75 2.12
CA ILE A 106 11.23 -5.49 3.23
C ILE A 106 9.94 -4.80 3.67
N ALA A 107 9.94 -3.48 3.87
CA ALA A 107 8.76 -2.74 4.27
C ALA A 107 7.61 -2.85 3.24
N VAL A 108 7.93 -2.68 1.95
CA VAL A 108 6.98 -2.84 0.84
C VAL A 108 6.46 -4.27 0.74
N SER A 109 7.35 -5.27 0.88
CA SER A 109 6.96 -6.69 0.81
C SER A 109 6.11 -7.13 1.99
N VAL A 110 6.41 -6.67 3.22
CA VAL A 110 5.60 -6.97 4.41
C VAL A 110 4.19 -6.39 4.28
N SER A 111 4.10 -5.11 3.91
CA SER A 111 2.81 -4.44 3.78
C SER A 111 1.97 -4.97 2.61
N GLY A 112 2.60 -5.26 1.45
CA GLY A 112 1.92 -5.86 0.30
C GLY A 112 1.44 -7.28 0.59
N ALA A 113 2.31 -8.15 1.14
CA ALA A 113 1.93 -9.51 1.52
C ALA A 113 0.78 -9.51 2.55
N TRP A 114 0.78 -8.56 3.49
CA TRP A 114 -0.35 -8.41 4.42
C TRP A 114 -1.66 -8.11 3.68
N TRP A 115 -1.67 -7.15 2.77
CA TRP A 115 -2.89 -6.79 2.04
C TRP A 115 -3.44 -7.94 1.21
N ASP A 116 -2.55 -8.67 0.52
CA ASP A 116 -2.95 -9.77 -0.35
C ASP A 116 -3.39 -11.02 0.42
N LEU A 117 -2.76 -11.29 1.59
CA LEU A 117 -3.00 -12.53 2.34
C LEU A 117 -3.86 -12.33 3.59
N ARG A 118 -4.23 -11.10 3.97
CA ARG A 118 -5.00 -10.84 5.21
C ARG A 118 -6.30 -11.62 5.31
N PHE A 119 -6.93 -11.93 4.19
CA PHE A 119 -8.17 -12.69 4.16
C PHE A 119 -8.02 -14.13 4.71
N LEU A 120 -6.79 -14.67 4.74
CA LEU A 120 -6.51 -15.96 5.38
C LEU A 120 -6.64 -15.89 6.90
N PHE A 121 -6.58 -14.68 7.48
CA PHE A 121 -6.54 -14.42 8.91
C PHE A 121 -7.73 -13.60 9.41
N THR A 122 -8.51 -13.01 8.49
CA THR A 122 -9.68 -12.21 8.83
C THR A 122 -10.94 -12.96 8.44
N PRO A 123 -12.00 -12.95 9.27
CA PRO A 123 -13.27 -13.55 8.89
C PRO A 123 -13.82 -12.87 7.63
N PRO A 124 -14.60 -13.58 6.82
CA PRO A 124 -15.26 -12.98 5.68
C PRO A 124 -16.18 -11.85 6.14
N PRO A 125 -16.38 -10.80 5.30
CA PRO A 125 -17.30 -9.73 5.61
C PRO A 125 -18.68 -10.31 5.90
N GLN A 126 -19.31 -9.83 6.98
CA GLN A 126 -20.65 -10.23 7.31
C GLN A 126 -21.63 -9.59 6.33
N ASN A 127 -22.60 -10.34 5.84
CA ASN A 127 -23.73 -9.80 5.09
C ASN A 127 -24.64 -9.04 6.06
N LEU A 128 -24.34 -7.76 6.24
CA LEU A 128 -25.14 -6.86 7.07
C LEU A 128 -26.36 -6.37 6.26
N ALA A 129 -27.49 -6.22 6.93
CA ALA A 129 -28.69 -5.70 6.29
C ALA A 129 -28.45 -4.27 5.76
N PRO A 130 -28.97 -3.93 4.57
CA PRO A 130 -28.89 -2.56 4.06
C PRO A 130 -29.54 -1.57 5.04
N GLN A 131 -28.87 -0.46 5.29
CA GLN A 131 -29.40 0.64 6.09
C GLN A 131 -29.69 1.83 5.17
N LYS A 132 -30.90 2.35 5.21
CA LYS A 132 -31.24 3.57 4.47
C LYS A 132 -30.55 4.77 5.12
N ILE A 133 -29.81 5.54 4.31
CA ILE A 133 -29.31 6.86 4.68
C ILE A 133 -30.44 7.86 4.45
N ASP A 134 -30.71 8.73 5.41
CA ASP A 134 -31.74 9.76 5.30
C ASP A 134 -31.35 10.75 4.17
N ASP A 135 -32.25 10.90 3.20
CA ASP A 135 -32.03 11.76 2.02
C ASP A 135 -31.88 13.26 2.40
N ASN A 136 -32.34 13.64 3.59
CA ASN A 136 -32.24 15.02 4.10
C ASN A 136 -31.00 15.25 4.98
N LEU A 137 -30.15 14.25 5.12
CA LEU A 137 -29.00 14.35 6.00
C LEU A 137 -27.92 15.26 5.39
N SER A 138 -27.56 16.31 6.10
CA SER A 138 -26.46 17.21 5.67
C SER A 138 -25.11 16.62 6.06
N ILE A 139 -24.27 16.35 5.07
CA ILE A 139 -22.89 15.92 5.28
C ILE A 139 -22.09 16.99 6.03
N ASP A 140 -22.28 18.28 5.72
CA ASP A 140 -21.61 19.38 6.42
C ASP A 140 -21.96 19.41 7.91
N ALA A 141 -23.22 19.14 8.25
CA ALA A 141 -23.64 19.02 9.64
C ALA A 141 -22.95 17.84 10.37
N LEU A 142 -22.74 16.71 9.67
CA LEU A 142 -22.00 15.58 10.22
C LEU A 142 -20.51 15.91 10.41
N VAL A 143 -19.89 16.60 9.46
CA VAL A 143 -18.49 17.04 9.58
C VAL A 143 -18.33 17.99 10.75
N LYS A 144 -19.23 18.96 10.92
CA LYS A 144 -19.23 19.87 12.08
C LYS A 144 -19.38 19.09 13.39
N LYS A 145 -20.35 18.18 13.47
CA LYS A 145 -20.56 17.31 14.64
C LYS A 145 -19.33 16.44 14.93
N ALA A 146 -18.65 15.96 13.89
CA ALA A 146 -17.42 15.20 14.03
C ALA A 146 -16.31 16.06 14.66
N GLN A 147 -16.11 17.28 14.18
CA GLN A 147 -15.11 18.21 14.70
C GLN A 147 -15.39 18.64 16.15
N GLU A 148 -16.66 18.82 16.51
CA GLU A 148 -17.08 19.11 17.88
C GLU A 148 -16.78 17.96 18.85
N ASN A 149 -16.98 16.71 18.42
CA ASN A 149 -16.78 15.51 19.24
C ASN A 149 -15.35 14.97 19.19
N PHE A 150 -14.57 15.36 18.17
CA PHE A 150 -13.18 14.94 17.98
C PHE A 150 -12.32 16.16 17.56
N PRO A 151 -11.96 17.04 18.52
CA PRO A 151 -11.21 18.25 18.23
C PRO A 151 -9.88 17.97 17.53
N GLY A 152 -9.55 18.78 16.52
CA GLY A 152 -8.35 18.61 15.70
C GLY A 152 -8.45 17.53 14.61
N PHE A 153 -9.63 16.93 14.41
CA PHE A 153 -9.88 15.99 13.32
C PHE A 153 -9.89 16.69 11.97
N ASN A 154 -8.99 16.25 11.08
CA ASN A 154 -8.93 16.67 9.69
C ASN A 154 -9.57 15.59 8.82
N LEU A 155 -10.68 15.91 8.21
CA LEU A 155 -11.40 15.03 7.29
C LEU A 155 -10.55 14.82 6.02
N HIS A 156 -10.43 13.57 5.59
CA HIS A 156 -9.74 13.22 4.34
C HIS A 156 -10.66 12.50 3.35
N TYR A 157 -11.53 11.63 3.85
CA TYR A 157 -12.41 10.83 3.01
C TYR A 157 -13.75 10.56 3.71
N ILE A 158 -14.85 10.54 2.95
CA ILE A 158 -16.18 10.18 3.41
C ILE A 158 -16.59 8.89 2.71
N GLY A 159 -16.83 7.84 3.48
CA GLY A 159 -17.37 6.58 3.00
C GLY A 159 -18.85 6.49 3.31
N LEU A 160 -19.65 6.19 2.31
CA LEU A 160 -21.07 5.88 2.44
C LEU A 160 -21.25 4.36 2.27
N PHE A 161 -21.49 3.66 3.37
CA PHE A 161 -21.62 2.21 3.40
C PHE A 161 -23.01 1.83 3.89
N PRO A 162 -24.01 1.71 3.00
CA PRO A 162 -25.40 1.52 3.41
C PRO A 162 -25.66 0.09 3.93
N HIS A 163 -24.76 -0.44 4.76
CA HIS A 163 -24.87 -1.78 5.33
C HIS A 163 -24.46 -1.78 6.81
N GLY A 164 -25.30 -2.35 7.66
CA GLY A 164 -25.09 -2.43 9.10
C GLY A 164 -25.19 -1.08 9.81
N ASP A 165 -24.61 -0.98 11.01
CA ASP A 165 -24.73 0.23 11.86
C ASP A 165 -23.78 1.37 11.45
N ALA A 166 -22.94 1.17 10.46
CA ALA A 166 -21.90 2.11 10.01
C ALA A 166 -22.25 2.70 8.64
N ALA A 167 -23.40 3.39 8.51
CA ALA A 167 -23.85 3.89 7.22
C ALA A 167 -22.94 4.99 6.63
N ILE A 168 -22.38 5.85 7.50
CA ILE A 168 -21.51 6.95 7.08
C ILE A 168 -20.25 6.92 7.94
N THR A 169 -19.09 6.86 7.29
CA THR A 169 -17.81 6.88 7.98
C THR A 169 -16.95 8.03 7.46
N LEU A 170 -16.57 8.92 8.37
CA LEU A 170 -15.59 9.98 8.10
C LEU A 170 -14.21 9.45 8.45
N PHE A 171 -13.33 9.35 7.46
CA PHE A 171 -11.94 8.98 7.64
C PHE A 171 -11.08 10.22 7.66
N GLY A 172 -10.12 10.25 8.56
CA GLY A 172 -9.25 11.40 8.70
C GLY A 172 -8.11 11.16 9.67
N TYR A 173 -7.53 12.24 10.12
CA TYR A 173 -6.37 12.22 11.00
C TYR A 173 -6.35 13.45 11.92
N LYS A 174 -5.59 13.39 13.02
CA LYS A 174 -5.21 14.57 13.82
C LYS A 174 -3.88 15.11 13.34
N ALA A 175 -3.72 16.42 13.37
CA ALA A 175 -2.48 17.09 12.94
C ALA A 175 -1.25 16.70 13.78
N ASP A 176 -1.46 16.30 15.03
CA ASP A 176 -0.43 15.88 15.99
C ASP A 176 -0.19 14.35 16.00
N GLN A 177 -0.88 13.60 15.14
CA GLN A 177 -0.67 12.15 15.07
C GLN A 177 0.76 11.79 14.62
N ASN A 178 1.21 10.60 14.99
CA ASN A 178 2.50 10.07 14.56
C ASN A 178 2.59 10.02 13.02
N PHE A 179 3.68 10.53 12.45
CA PHE A 179 3.92 10.64 11.01
C PHE A 179 3.88 9.28 10.26
N LEU A 180 4.00 8.16 10.97
CA LEU A 180 3.90 6.82 10.39
C LEU A 180 2.46 6.46 10.01
N HIS A 181 1.45 7.03 10.66
CA HIS A 181 0.05 6.75 10.36
C HIS A 181 -0.40 7.48 9.11
N ASN A 182 -1.32 6.86 8.38
CA ASN A 182 -1.87 7.43 7.16
C ASN A 182 -3.05 8.37 7.43
N GLU A 183 -3.52 9.04 6.38
CA GLU A 183 -4.59 10.04 6.40
C GLU A 183 -5.99 9.45 6.68
N TYR A 184 -6.12 8.11 6.68
CA TYR A 184 -7.38 7.38 6.94
C TYR A 184 -7.36 6.64 8.29
N SER A 185 -6.35 6.88 9.11
CA SER A 185 -6.08 6.05 10.29
C SER A 185 -7.07 6.25 11.43
N SER A 186 -7.62 7.46 11.57
CA SER A 186 -8.71 7.74 12.51
C SER A 186 -10.05 7.80 11.79
N ARG A 187 -11.13 7.46 12.47
CA ARG A 187 -12.47 7.45 11.86
C ARG A 187 -13.57 7.80 12.85
N ILE A 188 -14.63 8.40 12.31
CA ILE A 188 -15.86 8.72 13.03
C ILE A 188 -17.02 8.08 12.26
N VAL A 189 -17.82 7.28 12.95
CA VAL A 189 -18.89 6.48 12.36
C VAL A 189 -20.23 7.03 12.78
N PHE A 190 -21.11 7.22 11.82
CA PHE A 190 -22.51 7.59 12.01
C PHE A 190 -23.45 6.52 11.43
N ASP A 191 -24.65 6.41 12.01
CA ASP A 191 -25.73 5.63 11.40
C ASP A 191 -26.41 6.40 10.25
N GLY A 192 -27.38 5.76 9.58
CA GLY A 192 -28.11 6.37 8.46
C GLY A 192 -28.97 7.59 8.82
N SER A 193 -29.23 7.82 10.11
CA SER A 193 -29.96 9.00 10.62
C SER A 193 -28.99 10.10 11.14
N GLY A 194 -27.67 9.94 11.00
CA GLY A 194 -26.68 10.90 11.45
C GLY A 194 -26.36 10.88 12.94
N ASN A 195 -26.76 9.80 13.67
CA ASN A 195 -26.32 9.65 15.05
C ASN A 195 -24.89 9.11 15.12
N LEU A 196 -24.09 9.72 15.99
CA LEU A 196 -22.71 9.28 16.24
C LEU A 196 -22.72 7.91 16.91
N LYS A 197 -22.04 6.93 16.29
CA LYS A 197 -21.91 5.56 16.79
C LYS A 197 -20.54 5.29 17.40
N GLN A 198 -19.47 5.74 16.74
CA GLN A 198 -18.11 5.45 17.17
C GLN A 198 -17.15 6.56 16.77
N ILE A 199 -16.22 6.85 17.67
CA ILE A 199 -15.00 7.62 17.36
C ILE A 199 -13.83 6.67 17.59
N LYS A 200 -12.93 6.61 16.62
CA LYS A 200 -11.72 5.81 16.68
C LYS A 200 -10.52 6.69 16.42
N ASP A 201 -9.75 6.95 17.47
CA ASP A 201 -8.48 7.64 17.41
C ASP A 201 -7.34 6.62 17.30
N ILE A 202 -6.54 6.72 16.25
CA ILE A 202 -5.39 5.82 16.06
C ILE A 202 -4.34 5.98 17.15
N SER A 203 -4.25 7.12 17.81
CA SER A 203 -3.29 7.37 18.89
C SER A 203 -3.61 6.54 20.15
N GLU A 204 -4.88 6.18 20.34
CA GLU A 204 -5.38 5.37 21.45
C GLU A 204 -5.53 3.88 21.10
N ALA A 205 -5.31 3.53 19.84
CA ALA A 205 -5.42 2.15 19.35
C ALA A 205 -4.30 1.26 19.90
N ASP A 206 -4.54 -0.06 19.88
CA ASP A 206 -3.53 -1.04 20.25
C ASP A 206 -2.32 -1.05 19.30
N PHE A 207 -1.24 -1.73 19.71
CA PHE A 207 -0.01 -1.80 18.91
C PHE A 207 -0.24 -2.39 17.52
N THR A 208 -1.04 -3.43 17.40
CA THR A 208 -1.31 -4.12 16.14
C THR A 208 -2.00 -3.20 15.16
N GLU A 209 -3.02 -2.50 15.61
CA GLU A 209 -3.76 -1.56 14.77
C GLU A 209 -2.90 -0.36 14.36
N ARG A 210 -2.11 0.20 15.28
CA ARG A 210 -1.14 1.25 14.98
C ARG A 210 -0.10 0.80 13.96
N LEU A 211 0.40 -0.44 14.08
CA LEU A 211 1.32 -1.02 13.11
C LEU A 211 0.66 -1.15 11.73
N LEU A 212 -0.53 -1.74 11.66
CA LEU A 212 -1.24 -1.93 10.40
C LEU A 212 -1.62 -0.60 9.73
N SER A 213 -1.93 0.43 10.50
CA SER A 213 -2.21 1.77 9.96
C SER A 213 -1.00 2.41 9.29
N SER A 214 0.23 2.00 9.64
CA SER A 214 1.46 2.49 9.02
C SER A 214 1.76 1.84 7.66
N PHE A 215 1.14 0.70 7.35
CA PHE A 215 1.45 -0.10 6.15
C PHE A 215 1.22 0.65 4.86
N ARG A 216 0.18 1.49 4.79
CA ARG A 216 -0.09 2.30 3.60
C ARG A 216 1.08 3.24 3.28
N LYS A 217 1.53 4.01 4.25
CA LYS A 217 2.69 4.91 4.04
C LYS A 217 3.98 4.13 3.77
N ALA A 218 4.19 3.01 4.48
CA ALA A 218 5.36 2.16 4.26
C ALA A 218 5.39 1.53 2.87
N HIS A 219 4.24 1.16 2.31
CA HIS A 219 4.17 0.59 0.96
C HIS A 219 4.42 1.63 -0.14
N PHE A 220 3.78 2.79 -0.03
CA PHE A 220 3.86 3.83 -1.06
C PHE A 220 4.99 4.84 -0.86
N GLY A 221 5.67 4.83 0.29
CA GLY A 221 6.68 5.84 0.63
C GLY A 221 6.09 7.26 0.79
N ASN A 222 4.79 7.36 1.09
CA ASN A 222 4.07 8.63 1.11
C ASN A 222 4.28 9.41 2.41
N TYR A 223 5.55 9.69 2.77
CA TYR A 223 5.91 10.53 3.90
C TYR A 223 6.20 11.97 3.47
N ASN A 224 6.94 12.13 2.37
CA ASN A 224 7.24 13.38 1.68
C ASN A 224 7.75 13.10 0.26
N GLU A 225 8.00 14.15 -0.55
CA GLU A 225 8.42 13.98 -1.94
C GLU A 225 9.78 13.27 -2.08
N ALA A 226 10.72 13.49 -1.16
CA ALA A 226 12.01 12.81 -1.19
C ALA A 226 11.85 11.30 -0.93
N THR A 227 10.99 10.91 0.00
CA THR A 227 10.72 9.48 0.26
C THR A 227 9.97 8.83 -0.90
N LYS A 228 9.02 9.49 -1.54
CA LYS A 228 8.37 8.97 -2.76
C LYS A 228 9.41 8.66 -3.84
N PHE A 229 10.36 9.57 -4.07
CA PHE A 229 11.43 9.36 -5.03
C PHE A 229 12.34 8.18 -4.65
N LEU A 230 12.70 8.05 -3.37
CA LEU A 230 13.50 6.91 -2.89
C LEU A 230 12.74 5.58 -3.06
N TRP A 231 11.43 5.54 -2.79
CA TRP A 231 10.60 4.35 -3.00
C TRP A 231 10.48 4.00 -4.48
N PHE A 232 10.33 5.01 -5.35
CA PHE A 232 10.36 4.80 -6.80
C PHE A 232 11.67 4.12 -7.24
N LEU A 233 12.82 4.63 -6.80
CA LEU A 233 14.12 4.01 -7.11
C LEU A 233 14.24 2.59 -6.55
N ALA A 234 13.79 2.37 -5.31
CA ALA A 234 13.78 1.05 -4.69
C ALA A 234 12.83 0.08 -5.41
N GLY A 235 11.71 0.57 -5.96
CA GLY A 235 10.78 -0.21 -6.79
C GLY A 235 11.39 -0.73 -8.09
N LEU A 236 12.41 -0.04 -8.64
CA LEU A 236 13.17 -0.51 -9.81
C LEU A 236 14.25 -1.55 -9.45
N ALA A 237 14.63 -1.63 -8.17
CA ALA A 237 15.70 -2.51 -7.73
C ALA A 237 15.43 -4.00 -8.00
N PRO A 238 14.23 -4.58 -7.81
CA PRO A 238 13.96 -5.98 -8.10
C PRO A 238 14.26 -6.36 -9.55
N LEU A 239 13.94 -5.50 -10.51
CA LEU A 239 14.24 -5.72 -11.92
C LEU A 239 15.77 -5.81 -12.15
N PHE A 240 16.52 -4.83 -11.63
CA PHE A 240 17.99 -4.84 -11.74
C PHE A 240 18.59 -6.04 -11.01
N LEU A 241 18.14 -6.35 -9.80
CA LEU A 241 18.63 -7.48 -9.01
C LEU A 241 18.34 -8.82 -9.68
N GLY A 242 17.15 -8.96 -10.29
CA GLY A 242 16.80 -10.15 -11.07
C GLY A 242 17.71 -10.35 -12.27
N ILE A 243 17.88 -9.32 -13.10
CA ILE A 243 18.73 -9.38 -14.30
C ILE A 243 20.20 -9.65 -13.92
N SER A 244 20.74 -8.87 -12.98
CA SER A 244 22.15 -9.02 -12.56
C SER A 244 22.40 -10.35 -11.85
N GLY A 245 21.48 -10.81 -11.02
CA GLY A 245 21.55 -12.10 -10.34
C GLY A 245 21.54 -13.26 -11.34
N PHE A 246 20.63 -13.24 -12.32
CA PHE A 246 20.57 -14.24 -13.38
C PHE A 246 21.85 -14.25 -14.24
N TYR A 247 22.35 -13.09 -14.64
CA TYR A 247 23.61 -12.95 -15.36
C TYR A 247 24.80 -13.56 -14.59
N LEU A 248 24.92 -13.25 -13.31
CA LEU A 248 25.98 -13.78 -12.46
C LEU A 248 25.87 -15.28 -12.27
N TRP A 249 24.67 -15.81 -12.13
CA TRP A 249 24.41 -17.25 -12.05
C TRP A 249 24.82 -17.99 -13.33
N MET A 250 24.44 -17.48 -14.50
CA MET A 250 24.86 -18.06 -15.80
C MET A 250 26.38 -18.12 -15.96
N LYS A 251 27.08 -17.02 -15.60
CA LYS A 251 28.54 -16.98 -15.71
C LYS A 251 29.22 -18.00 -14.78
N ARG A 252 28.71 -18.17 -13.57
CA ARG A 252 29.23 -19.16 -12.61
C ARG A 252 28.97 -20.60 -13.05
N SER A 253 27.79 -20.89 -13.59
CA SER A 253 27.41 -22.22 -14.08
C SER A 253 28.24 -22.63 -15.28
N ASN A 254 28.46 -21.76 -16.26
CA ASN A 254 29.31 -22.02 -17.41
C ASN A 254 30.79 -22.24 -17.05
N PHE A 255 31.27 -21.57 -15.99
CA PHE A 255 32.65 -21.78 -15.52
C PHE A 255 32.82 -23.16 -14.86
N LYS A 256 31.81 -23.63 -14.11
CA LYS A 256 31.87 -24.99 -13.54
C LYS A 256 31.83 -26.08 -14.61
N ARG A 257 30.97 -25.94 -15.64
CA ARG A 257 30.88 -26.91 -16.76
C ARG A 257 32.18 -27.01 -17.59
N ARG A 258 32.97 -25.95 -17.66
CA ARG A 258 34.28 -25.96 -18.40
C ARG A 258 35.41 -26.59 -17.61
N LYS A 259 35.24 -26.84 -16.30
CA LYS A 259 36.25 -27.47 -15.44
C LYS A 259 35.95 -28.93 -15.11
N ALA A 260 34.75 -29.43 -15.42
CA ALA A 260 34.34 -30.83 -15.37
C ALA A 260 34.53 -31.48 -16.74
#